data_b524e1c8c82e9f4d67622d52c4b68ee6
#
_entry.id   b524e1c8c82e9f4d67622d52c4b68ee6
#
_cell.length_a   1.000
_cell.length_b   1.000
_cell.length_c   1.000
_cell.angle_alpha   90.00
_cell.angle_beta   90.00
_cell.angle_gamma   90.00
#
_symmetry.space_group_name_H-M   'P 1'
#
loop_
_entity.id
_entity.type
_entity.pdbx_description
1 polymer ?
#
loop_
_entity_poly.entity_id
_entity_poly.type
_entity_poly.pdbx_seq_one_letter_code
_entity_poly.pdbx_strand_id
1 'polypeptide(L)'
;MITIHVEDLRLLGRHGVHAHEKENGQEFVYDVELDVGERGIDDRIADAVDYREVTRVVQDVNDARSYDLLEALATAVVDALQERFAPERIRVRVTKPAVEPGTVSVTSSRP
;
A
#
# COMPACT_ATOMS: atom_id res chain seq x y z
N MET A 1 -12.62 16.73 -7.41
CA MET A 1 -11.49 15.88 -6.97
C MET A 1 -12.00 14.55 -6.48
N ILE A 2 -11.52 13.47 -7.05
CA ILE A 2 -11.88 12.12 -6.65
C ILE A 2 -10.73 11.53 -5.84
N THR A 3 -11.05 10.96 -4.68
CA THR A 3 -10.09 10.23 -3.87
C THR A 3 -10.54 8.77 -3.79
N ILE A 4 -9.63 7.87 -4.16
CA ILE A 4 -9.87 6.43 -4.05
C ILE A 4 -9.25 5.97 -2.74
N HIS A 5 -10.03 5.24 -1.96
CA HIS A 5 -9.58 4.61 -0.72
C HIS A 5 -9.62 3.10 -0.89
N VAL A 6 -8.49 2.43 -0.67
CA VAL A 6 -8.46 0.99 -0.48
C VAL A 6 -8.02 0.78 0.96
N GLU A 7 -8.91 0.24 1.77
CA GLU A 7 -8.69 0.15 3.21
C GLU A 7 -8.72 -1.30 3.66
N ASP A 8 -7.97 -1.60 4.72
CA ASP A 8 -7.96 -2.91 5.37
C ASP A 8 -7.55 -4.04 4.41
N LEU A 9 -6.60 -3.75 3.52
CA LEU A 9 -6.05 -4.78 2.62
C LEU A 9 -5.04 -5.60 3.42
N ARG A 10 -5.39 -6.86 3.71
CA ARG A 10 -4.61 -7.74 4.57
C ARG A 10 -3.82 -8.73 3.72
N LEU A 11 -2.50 -8.68 3.86
CA LEU A 11 -1.59 -9.52 3.08
C LEU A 11 -0.58 -10.18 4.01
N LEU A 12 -0.27 -11.45 3.75
CA LEU A 12 0.85 -12.11 4.42
C LEU A 12 2.14 -11.54 3.84
N GLY A 13 3.01 -10.99 4.69
CA GLY A 13 4.29 -10.45 4.28
C GLY A 13 5.42 -11.02 5.14
N ARG A 14 6.63 -10.98 4.59
CA ARG A 14 7.83 -11.48 5.27
C ARG A 14 8.77 -10.32 5.55
N HIS A 15 8.24 -9.32 6.27
CA HIS A 15 8.94 -8.08 6.56
C HIS A 15 9.26 -8.00 8.05
N GLY A 16 10.39 -7.40 8.36
CA GLY A 16 10.85 -7.20 9.73
C GLY A 16 12.34 -7.31 9.82
N VAL A 17 12.92 -6.84 10.92
CA VAL A 17 14.36 -6.85 11.15
C VAL A 17 14.84 -8.26 11.54
N HIS A 18 14.00 -9.00 12.26
CA HIS A 18 14.39 -10.30 12.81
C HIS A 18 14.19 -11.44 11.82
N ALA A 19 15.10 -12.42 11.85
CA ALA A 19 15.05 -13.57 10.95
C ALA A 19 13.73 -14.35 11.04
N HIS A 20 13.19 -14.52 12.23
CA HIS A 20 11.94 -15.28 12.41
C HIS A 20 10.74 -14.57 11.76
N GLU A 21 10.75 -13.24 11.70
CA GLU A 21 9.71 -12.47 11.03
C GLU A 21 9.72 -12.76 9.53
N LYS A 22 10.93 -12.85 8.94
CA LYS A 22 11.10 -13.15 7.52
C LYS A 22 10.77 -14.60 7.18
N GLU A 23 11.08 -15.53 8.07
CA GLU A 23 10.81 -16.96 7.85
C GLU A 23 9.34 -17.30 7.96
N ASN A 24 8.70 -16.82 9.01
CA ASN A 24 7.32 -17.20 9.33
C ASN A 24 6.30 -16.33 8.62
N GLY A 25 6.64 -15.08 8.40
CA GLY A 25 5.71 -14.09 7.87
C GLY A 25 4.66 -13.70 8.91
N GLN A 26 3.92 -12.66 8.59
CA GLN A 26 2.80 -12.22 9.40
C GLN A 26 1.88 -11.35 8.54
N GLU A 27 0.71 -11.08 9.07
CA GLU A 27 -0.24 -10.22 8.38
C GLU A 27 0.20 -8.77 8.47
N PHE A 28 0.16 -8.07 7.32
CA PHE A 28 0.32 -6.63 7.23
C PHE A 28 -0.96 -6.05 6.67
N VAL A 29 -1.36 -4.88 7.16
CA VAL A 29 -2.59 -4.22 6.72
C VAL A 29 -2.19 -2.95 5.98
N TYR A 30 -2.69 -2.82 4.76
CA TYR A 30 -2.42 -1.67 3.92
C TYR A 30 -3.67 -0.82 3.76
N ASP A 31 -3.51 0.49 3.93
CA ASP A 31 -4.54 1.48 3.64
C ASP A 31 -3.97 2.46 2.63
N VAL A 32 -4.64 2.62 1.51
CA VAL A 32 -4.16 3.43 0.37
C VAL A 32 -5.17 4.52 0.06
N GLU A 33 -4.67 5.73 -0.14
CA GLU A 33 -5.46 6.85 -0.65
C GLU A 33 -4.79 7.40 -1.90
N LEU A 34 -5.57 7.54 -2.98
CA LEU A 34 -5.11 8.12 -4.24
C LEU A 34 -6.05 9.26 -4.63
N ASP A 35 -5.52 10.47 -4.76
CA ASP A 35 -6.25 11.59 -5.35
C ASP A 35 -6.05 11.53 -6.85
N VAL A 36 -7.11 11.29 -7.61
CA VAL A 36 -7.02 10.98 -9.03
C VAL A 36 -7.69 12.03 -9.93
N GLY A 37 -7.89 13.23 -9.41
CA GLY A 37 -8.51 14.32 -10.17
C GLY A 37 -9.95 14.00 -10.51
N GLU A 38 -10.28 14.05 -11.78
CA GLU A 38 -11.63 13.80 -12.28
C GLU A 38 -11.74 12.44 -13.00
N ARG A 39 -10.72 11.59 -12.90
CA ARG A 39 -10.76 10.29 -13.57
C ARG A 39 -11.90 9.41 -13.05
N GLY A 40 -12.65 8.84 -13.96
CA GLY A 40 -13.77 7.95 -13.65
C GLY A 40 -15.11 8.65 -13.48
N ILE A 41 -15.15 9.99 -13.51
CA ILE A 41 -16.38 10.74 -13.30
C ILE A 41 -17.41 10.51 -14.41
N ASP A 42 -16.94 10.15 -15.60
CA ASP A 42 -17.79 9.88 -16.78
C ASP A 42 -18.31 8.45 -16.84
N ASP A 43 -18.10 7.67 -15.77
CA ASP A 43 -18.61 6.30 -15.63
C ASP A 43 -18.03 5.33 -16.68
N ARG A 44 -16.77 5.55 -17.08
CA ARG A 44 -16.07 4.66 -18.01
C ARG A 44 -14.80 4.14 -17.37
N ILE A 45 -14.67 2.81 -17.29
CA ILE A 45 -13.51 2.16 -16.67
C ILE A 45 -12.19 2.53 -17.38
N ALA A 46 -12.22 2.77 -18.69
CA ALA A 46 -11.03 3.14 -19.44
C ALA A 46 -10.40 4.46 -18.98
N ASP A 47 -11.21 5.35 -18.42
CA ASP A 47 -10.78 6.66 -17.95
C ASP A 47 -10.58 6.70 -16.43
N ALA A 48 -10.78 5.58 -15.75
CA ALA A 48 -10.73 5.48 -14.30
C ALA A 48 -9.46 4.76 -13.84
N VAL A 49 -9.16 4.91 -12.55
CA VAL A 49 -8.19 4.03 -11.88
C VAL A 49 -8.95 2.80 -11.41
N ASP A 50 -8.59 1.64 -11.92
CA ASP A 50 -9.19 0.37 -11.52
C ASP A 50 -8.60 -0.04 -10.15
N TYR A 51 -9.44 -0.04 -9.11
CA TYR A 51 -8.97 -0.36 -7.76
C TYR A 51 -8.49 -1.81 -7.63
N ARG A 52 -8.91 -2.71 -8.51
CA ARG A 52 -8.37 -4.08 -8.53
C ARG A 52 -6.90 -4.08 -8.97
N GLU A 53 -6.52 -3.18 -9.86
CA GLU A 53 -5.12 -3.01 -10.24
C GLU A 53 -4.32 -2.36 -9.12
N VAL A 54 -4.94 -1.46 -8.35
CA VAL A 54 -4.30 -0.87 -7.16
C VAL A 54 -3.92 -1.96 -6.17
N THR A 55 -4.86 -2.85 -5.85
CA THR A 55 -4.58 -3.96 -4.91
C THR A 55 -3.52 -4.89 -5.44
N ARG A 56 -3.50 -5.15 -6.75
CA ARG A 56 -2.48 -6.00 -7.37
C ARG A 56 -1.09 -5.40 -7.24
N VAL A 57 -0.95 -4.10 -7.47
CA VAL A 57 0.34 -3.41 -7.32
C VAL A 57 0.84 -3.51 -5.88
N VAL A 58 -0.03 -3.29 -4.90
CA VAL A 58 0.34 -3.43 -3.49
C VAL A 58 0.80 -4.85 -3.19
N GLN A 59 0.05 -5.84 -3.66
CA GLN A 59 0.40 -7.25 -3.45
C GLN A 59 1.74 -7.60 -4.10
N ASP A 60 1.99 -7.13 -5.32
CA ASP A 60 3.25 -7.38 -6.02
C ASP A 60 4.45 -6.81 -5.24
N VAL A 61 4.33 -5.61 -4.69
CA VAL A 61 5.38 -5.02 -3.86
C VAL A 61 5.57 -5.84 -2.58
N ASN A 62 4.47 -6.20 -1.92
CA ASN A 62 4.51 -7.01 -0.70
C ASN A 62 5.23 -8.34 -0.92
N ASP A 63 5.02 -8.97 -2.08
CA ASP A 63 5.52 -10.31 -2.38
C ASP A 63 6.91 -10.32 -3.02
N ALA A 64 7.36 -9.19 -3.58
CA ALA A 64 8.58 -9.15 -4.38
C ALA A 64 9.85 -9.36 -3.55
N ARG A 65 9.87 -8.91 -2.31
CA ARG A 65 11.02 -9.06 -1.41
C ARG A 65 10.62 -8.82 0.04
N SER A 66 11.54 -9.15 0.97
CA SER A 66 11.42 -8.75 2.38
C SER A 66 12.00 -7.35 2.58
N TYR A 67 11.29 -6.54 3.36
CA TYR A 67 11.77 -5.24 3.81
C TYR A 67 12.04 -5.31 5.31
N ASP A 68 13.13 -4.70 5.75
CA ASP A 68 13.45 -4.66 7.19
C ASP A 68 12.53 -3.68 7.93
N LEU A 69 12.23 -2.55 7.28
CA LEU A 69 11.50 -1.44 7.91
C LEU A 69 10.19 -1.15 7.20
N LEU A 70 9.16 -0.82 7.96
CA LEU A 70 7.86 -0.40 7.42
C LEU A 70 7.98 0.87 6.58
N GLU A 71 8.89 1.76 6.94
CA GLU A 71 9.17 3.00 6.19
C GLU A 71 9.57 2.69 4.76
N ALA A 72 10.46 1.73 4.57
CA ALA A 72 10.90 1.31 3.24
C ALA A 72 9.79 0.60 2.48
N LEU A 73 9.04 -0.27 3.15
CA LEU A 73 7.91 -0.98 2.55
C LEU A 73 6.83 -0.01 2.09
N ALA A 74 6.41 0.90 2.97
CA ALA A 74 5.37 1.88 2.63
C ALA A 74 5.80 2.77 1.47
N THR A 75 7.07 3.21 1.46
CA THR A 75 7.58 4.06 0.39
C THR A 75 7.70 3.30 -0.94
N ALA A 76 8.07 2.03 -0.89
CA ALA A 76 8.08 1.19 -2.10
C ALA A 76 6.69 1.05 -2.72
N VAL A 77 5.65 0.93 -1.88
CA VAL A 77 4.27 0.88 -2.36
C VAL A 77 3.87 2.23 -2.98
N VAL A 78 4.21 3.33 -2.31
CA VAL A 78 3.98 4.69 -2.85
C VAL A 78 4.61 4.83 -4.23
N ASP A 79 5.88 4.46 -4.35
CA ASP A 79 6.61 4.60 -5.61
C ASP A 79 6.00 3.76 -6.74
N ALA A 80 5.61 2.53 -6.44
CA ALA A 80 4.99 1.65 -7.43
C ALA A 80 3.63 2.17 -7.90
N LEU A 81 2.81 2.67 -6.98
CA LEU A 81 1.50 3.23 -7.30
C LEU A 81 1.64 4.57 -8.05
N GLN A 82 2.63 5.38 -7.68
CA GLN A 82 2.91 6.64 -8.35
C GLN A 82 3.31 6.38 -9.81
N GLU A 83 4.17 5.41 -10.03
CA GLU A 83 4.62 5.05 -11.38
C GLU A 83 3.47 4.53 -12.23
N ARG A 84 2.62 3.68 -11.65
CA ARG A 84 1.54 3.02 -12.39
C ARG A 84 0.36 3.93 -12.70
N PHE A 85 -0.02 4.81 -11.76
CA PHE A 85 -1.27 5.57 -11.86
C PHE A 85 -1.09 7.08 -11.92
N ALA A 86 0.08 7.60 -11.56
CA ALA A 86 0.37 9.03 -11.52
C ALA A 86 -0.74 9.86 -10.84
N PRO A 87 -1.11 9.53 -9.60
CA PRO A 87 -2.11 10.31 -8.89
C PRO A 87 -1.57 11.71 -8.55
N GLU A 88 -2.46 12.65 -8.29
CA GLU A 88 -2.08 13.99 -7.86
C GLU A 88 -1.54 13.99 -6.43
N ARG A 89 -2.03 13.07 -5.60
CA ARG A 89 -1.57 12.87 -4.24
C ARG A 89 -1.75 11.42 -3.87
N ILE A 90 -0.84 10.89 -3.07
CA ILE A 90 -0.86 9.51 -2.62
C ILE A 90 -0.47 9.40 -1.15
N ARG A 91 -1.17 8.56 -0.42
CA ARG A 91 -0.82 8.15 0.95
C ARG A 91 -0.94 6.64 1.06
N VAL A 92 0.06 6.02 1.66
CA VAL A 92 0.02 4.59 1.98
C VAL A 92 0.39 4.42 3.44
N ARG A 93 -0.49 3.76 4.18
CA ARG A 93 -0.25 3.38 5.57
C ARG A 93 -0.10 1.89 5.65
N VAL A 94 0.99 1.43 6.24
CA VAL A 94 1.23 0.01 6.51
C VAL A 94 1.17 -0.20 8.01
N THR A 95 0.34 -1.14 8.44
CA THR A 95 0.15 -1.47 9.84
C THR A 95 0.62 -2.89 10.10
N LYS A 96 1.37 -3.03 11.19
CA LYS A 96 1.83 -4.31 11.72
C LYS A 96 1.02 -4.58 13.01
N PRO A 97 -0.10 -5.33 12.91
CA PRO A 97 -1.07 -5.39 14.00
C PRO A 97 -0.64 -6.19 15.21
N ALA A 98 0.32 -7.09 15.05
CA ALA A 98 0.70 -8.04 16.10
C ALA A 98 1.97 -7.61 16.86
N VAL A 99 2.13 -6.31 17.13
CA VAL A 99 3.29 -5.79 17.87
C VAL A 99 2.87 -5.47 19.30
N GLU A 100 3.58 -6.05 20.28
CA GLU A 100 3.39 -5.73 21.70
C GLU A 100 4.29 -4.55 22.09
N PRO A 101 3.83 -3.60 22.91
CA PRO A 101 2.52 -3.56 23.59
C PRO A 101 1.41 -2.86 22.79
N GLY A 102 1.60 -2.59 21.53
CA GLY A 102 0.60 -1.89 20.73
C GLY A 102 0.65 -2.25 19.27
N THR A 103 -0.08 -1.49 18.48
CA THR A 103 -0.10 -1.59 17.03
C THR A 103 0.83 -0.53 16.46
N VAL A 104 1.69 -0.91 15.52
CA VAL A 104 2.62 0.02 14.87
C VAL A 104 2.18 0.23 13.43
N SER A 105 2.16 1.48 13.00
CA SER A 105 1.91 1.81 11.60
C SER A 105 2.83 2.93 11.14
N VAL A 106 3.09 2.95 9.84
CA VAL A 106 3.89 3.98 9.17
C VAL A 106 3.10 4.45 7.96
N THR A 107 3.06 5.76 7.76
CA THR A 107 2.46 6.36 6.57
C THR A 107 3.54 7.02 5.74
N SER A 108 3.57 6.69 4.46
CA SER A 108 4.39 7.37 3.46
C SER A 108 3.47 8.08 2.48
N SER A 109 3.82 9.28 2.07
CA SER A 109 2.95 10.07 1.18
C SER A 109 3.76 10.93 0.23
N ARG A 110 3.13 11.34 -0.86
CA ARG A 110 3.65 12.31 -1.82
C ARG A 110 2.54 13.23 -2.28
N PRO A 111 2.86 14.53 -2.50
CA PRO A 111 1.91 15.44 -3.13
C PRO A 111 1.76 15.14 -4.62
#